data_fce4f73012ec03e480c4b3762f162576
#
_entry.id   fce4f73012ec03e480c4b3762f162576
#
_cell.length_a   1.000
_cell.length_b   1.000
_cell.length_c   1.000
_cell.angle_alpha   90.00
_cell.angle_beta   90.00
_cell.angle_gamma   90.00
#
_symmetry.space_group_name_H-M   'P 1'
#
loop_
_entity.id
_entity.type
_entity.pdbx_description
1 polymer ?
#
loop_
_entity_poly.entity_id
_entity_poly.type
_entity_poly.pdbx_seq_one_letter_code
_entity_poly.pdbx_strand_id
1 'polypeptide(L)'
;MNADGVRMKPEKTIPPAALLLGAAGVIPFAGLALVIALGGVGLLAPEQAERVLRLYAALILSFMGGAQWGLATARDRGASVRPLAVSVLPALFAWATFLIPSGPGLLALSAAFLALMLYDLWTVRRGEAPVWYGRLRIGLTLAVVAALQVALAAGGGLG
;
A
#
# COMPACT_ATOMS: atom_id res chain seq x y z
N MET A 1 5.00 7.69 29.88
CA MET A 1 4.65 7.15 31.21
C MET A 1 3.18 7.44 31.40
N ASN A 2 2.36 6.38 31.52
CA ASN A 2 0.95 6.56 31.90
C ASN A 2 0.90 6.86 33.43
N ALA A 3 -0.29 7.29 33.91
CA ALA A 3 -0.52 7.62 35.31
C ALA A 3 -0.05 6.55 36.31
N ASP A 4 0.13 5.30 35.91
CA ASP A 4 0.51 4.14 36.74
C ASP A 4 1.99 3.77 36.65
N GLY A 5 2.86 4.59 36.07
CA GLY A 5 4.31 4.37 36.02
C GLY A 5 4.76 3.12 35.23
N VAL A 6 3.86 2.43 34.52
CA VAL A 6 4.16 1.23 33.76
C VAL A 6 4.84 1.61 32.46
N ARG A 7 6.12 1.26 32.28
CA ARG A 7 6.80 1.27 31.00
C ARG A 7 6.09 0.26 30.09
N MET A 8 5.27 0.73 29.17
CA MET A 8 4.78 -0.14 28.10
C MET A 8 5.98 -0.68 27.31
N LYS A 9 6.25 -1.99 27.42
CA LYS A 9 7.17 -2.67 26.51
C LYS A 9 6.71 -2.41 25.09
N PRO A 10 7.60 -2.07 24.15
CA PRO A 10 7.21 -1.93 22.75
C PRO A 10 6.56 -3.24 22.31
N GLU A 11 5.28 -3.19 21.98
CA GLU A 11 4.53 -4.37 21.57
C GLU A 11 5.10 -4.84 20.23
N LYS A 12 5.80 -5.98 20.27
CA LYS A 12 6.44 -6.59 19.10
C LYS A 12 5.46 -7.40 18.26
N THR A 13 4.29 -7.69 18.82
CA THR A 13 3.27 -8.55 18.21
C THR A 13 2.34 -7.70 17.34
N ILE A 14 2.09 -8.16 16.12
CA ILE A 14 1.12 -7.49 15.24
C ILE A 14 -0.28 -7.70 15.83
N PRO A 15 -1.08 -6.63 16.06
CA PRO A 15 -2.45 -6.78 16.50
C PRO A 15 -3.26 -7.63 15.53
N PRO A 16 -4.04 -8.65 16.00
CA PRO A 16 -4.78 -9.54 15.11
C PRO A 16 -5.74 -8.80 14.16
N ALA A 17 -6.39 -7.74 14.63
CA ALA A 17 -7.26 -6.91 13.80
C ALA A 17 -6.50 -6.22 12.65
N ALA A 18 -5.29 -5.70 12.92
CA ALA A 18 -4.47 -5.07 11.89
C ALA A 18 -4.00 -6.09 10.85
N LEU A 19 -3.63 -7.31 11.29
CA LEU A 19 -3.24 -8.40 10.40
C LEU A 19 -4.41 -8.85 9.52
N LEU A 20 -5.59 -9.09 10.12
CA LEU A 20 -6.78 -9.54 9.39
C LEU A 20 -7.26 -8.51 8.36
N LEU A 21 -7.37 -7.24 8.75
CA LEU A 21 -7.79 -6.18 7.85
C LEU A 21 -6.77 -5.93 6.74
N GLY A 22 -5.48 -5.97 7.08
CA GLY A 22 -4.41 -5.85 6.09
C GLY A 22 -4.41 -7.01 5.10
N ALA A 23 -4.53 -8.24 5.58
CA ALA A 23 -4.62 -9.44 4.72
C ALA A 23 -5.89 -9.41 3.84
N ALA A 24 -7.03 -9.01 4.39
CA ALA A 24 -8.26 -8.83 3.62
C ALA A 24 -8.08 -7.81 2.47
N GLY A 25 -7.31 -6.74 2.70
CA GLY A 25 -6.96 -5.76 1.66
C GLY A 25 -6.10 -6.32 0.53
N VAL A 26 -5.40 -7.45 0.72
CA VAL A 26 -4.62 -8.12 -0.34
C VAL A 26 -5.48 -9.00 -1.24
N ILE A 27 -6.64 -9.48 -0.75
CA ILE A 27 -7.50 -10.41 -1.50
C ILE A 27 -7.90 -9.87 -2.88
N PRO A 28 -8.35 -8.61 -3.06
CA PRO A 28 -8.68 -8.09 -4.39
C PRO A 28 -7.47 -8.05 -5.33
N PHE A 29 -6.26 -7.75 -4.82
CA PHE A 29 -5.05 -7.79 -5.63
C PHE A 29 -4.78 -9.19 -6.17
N ALA A 30 -4.80 -10.20 -5.29
CA ALA A 30 -4.55 -11.59 -5.68
C ALA A 30 -5.64 -12.11 -6.62
N GLY A 31 -6.91 -11.82 -6.35
CA GLY A 31 -8.03 -12.25 -7.16
C GLY A 31 -7.98 -11.66 -8.57
N LEU A 32 -7.77 -10.35 -8.69
CA LEU A 32 -7.69 -9.68 -9.99
C LEU A 32 -6.44 -10.10 -10.78
N ALA A 33 -5.29 -10.25 -10.13
CA ALA A 33 -4.09 -10.75 -10.78
C ALA A 33 -4.29 -12.19 -11.31
N LEU A 34 -5.00 -13.04 -10.57
CA LEU A 34 -5.35 -14.38 -11.01
C LEU A 34 -6.30 -14.35 -12.20
N VAL A 35 -7.32 -13.50 -12.21
CA VAL A 35 -8.23 -13.33 -13.35
C VAL A 35 -7.46 -12.94 -14.62
N ILE A 36 -6.51 -12.00 -14.50
CA ILE A 36 -5.66 -11.58 -15.63
C ILE A 36 -4.79 -12.75 -16.11
N ALA A 37 -4.17 -13.49 -15.17
CA ALA A 37 -3.30 -14.62 -15.50
C ALA A 37 -4.04 -15.78 -16.17
N LEU A 38 -5.34 -15.95 -15.89
CA LEU A 38 -6.20 -16.96 -16.51
C LEU A 38 -6.81 -16.52 -17.86
N GLY A 39 -6.50 -15.30 -18.33
CA GLY A 39 -7.09 -14.77 -19.55
C GLY A 39 -8.56 -14.37 -19.42
N GLY A 40 -9.01 -14.05 -18.20
CA GLY A 40 -10.38 -13.70 -17.87
C GLY A 40 -11.12 -14.81 -17.14
N VAL A 41 -12.21 -14.46 -16.45
CA VAL A 41 -13.10 -15.41 -15.75
C VAL A 41 -14.56 -14.97 -15.91
N GLY A 42 -15.40 -15.80 -16.49
CA GLY A 42 -16.81 -15.51 -16.72
C GLY A 42 -16.98 -14.28 -17.64
N LEU A 43 -17.64 -13.23 -17.15
CA LEU A 43 -17.84 -11.96 -17.87
C LEU A 43 -16.73 -10.93 -17.64
N LEU A 44 -15.76 -11.23 -16.79
CA LEU A 44 -14.66 -10.32 -16.47
C LEU A 44 -13.47 -10.57 -17.41
N ALA A 45 -13.36 -9.76 -18.45
CA ALA A 45 -12.23 -9.80 -19.37
C ALA A 45 -10.92 -9.33 -18.70
N PRO A 46 -9.73 -9.81 -19.16
CA PRO A 46 -8.44 -9.46 -18.53
C PRO A 46 -8.18 -7.96 -18.52
N GLU A 47 -8.57 -7.23 -19.56
CA GLU A 47 -8.39 -5.77 -19.64
C GLU A 47 -9.27 -5.02 -18.63
N GLN A 48 -10.45 -5.54 -18.35
CA GLN A 48 -11.34 -5.00 -17.30
C GLN A 48 -10.76 -5.28 -15.91
N ALA A 49 -10.29 -6.51 -15.69
CA ALA A 49 -9.65 -6.90 -14.42
C ALA A 49 -8.40 -6.04 -14.15
N GLU A 50 -7.59 -5.75 -15.18
CA GLU A 50 -6.42 -4.90 -15.06
C GLU A 50 -6.79 -3.45 -14.70
N ARG A 51 -7.80 -2.88 -15.35
CA ARG A 51 -8.30 -1.53 -14.99
C ARG A 51 -8.78 -1.46 -13.55
N VAL A 52 -9.53 -2.47 -13.10
CA VAL A 52 -10.00 -2.55 -11.70
C VAL A 52 -8.84 -2.74 -10.75
N LEU A 53 -7.84 -3.56 -11.11
CA LEU A 53 -6.62 -3.76 -10.31
C LEU A 53 -5.85 -2.44 -10.13
N ARG A 54 -5.63 -1.68 -11.21
CA ARG A 54 -4.97 -0.37 -11.15
C ARG A 54 -5.75 0.63 -10.29
N LEU A 55 -7.07 0.67 -10.46
CA LEU A 55 -7.93 1.54 -9.65
C LEU A 55 -7.83 1.17 -8.17
N TYR A 56 -7.92 -0.13 -7.84
CA TYR A 56 -7.82 -0.59 -6.46
C TYR A 56 -6.43 -0.28 -5.88
N ALA A 57 -5.36 -0.51 -6.64
CA ALA A 57 -4.01 -0.15 -6.24
C ALA A 57 -3.86 1.34 -5.93
N ALA A 58 -4.44 2.21 -6.77
CA ALA A 58 -4.42 3.65 -6.55
C ALA A 58 -5.18 4.05 -5.29
N LEU A 59 -6.35 3.45 -5.03
CA LEU A 59 -7.13 3.68 -3.80
C LEU A 59 -6.35 3.26 -2.55
N ILE A 60 -5.74 2.07 -2.57
CA ILE A 60 -4.94 1.59 -1.43
C ILE A 60 -3.70 2.46 -1.22
N LEU A 61 -3.00 2.85 -2.28
CA LEU A 61 -1.84 3.73 -2.17
C LEU A 61 -2.22 5.10 -1.59
N SER A 62 -3.37 5.66 -2.01
CA SER A 62 -3.93 6.90 -1.48
C SER A 62 -4.32 6.77 0.00
N PHE A 63 -4.98 5.67 0.37
CA PHE A 63 -5.32 5.35 1.76
C PHE A 63 -4.08 5.27 2.65
N MET A 64 -3.03 4.63 2.16
CA MET A 64 -1.76 4.51 2.89
C MET A 64 -1.07 5.88 3.08
N GLY A 65 -1.14 6.78 2.09
CA GLY A 65 -0.73 8.17 2.23
C GLY A 65 -1.53 8.89 3.33
N GLY A 66 -2.86 8.70 3.35
CA GLY A 66 -3.74 9.26 4.39
C GLY A 66 -3.40 8.76 5.81
N ALA A 67 -2.94 7.52 5.97
CA ALA A 67 -2.45 7.02 7.26
C ALA A 67 -1.24 7.82 7.76
N GLN A 68 -0.33 8.23 6.87
CA GLN A 68 0.81 9.10 7.22
C GLN A 68 0.34 10.51 7.64
N TRP A 69 -0.71 11.04 7.00
CA TRP A 69 -1.35 12.28 7.44
C TRP A 69 -1.83 12.17 8.89
N GLY A 70 -2.56 11.10 9.22
CA GLY A 70 -3.05 10.84 10.58
C GLY A 70 -1.91 10.75 11.59
N LEU A 71 -0.83 10.05 11.26
CA LEU A 71 0.36 9.96 12.13
C LEU A 71 1.03 11.32 12.32
N ALA A 72 1.15 12.13 11.29
CA ALA A 72 1.77 13.46 11.36
C ALA A 72 0.96 14.41 12.26
N THR A 73 -0.36 14.45 12.11
CA THR A 73 -1.24 15.34 12.88
C THR A 73 -1.41 14.90 14.35
N ALA A 74 -1.31 13.60 14.64
CA ALA A 74 -1.40 13.09 16.00
C ALA A 74 -0.19 13.46 16.87
N ARG A 75 0.98 13.72 16.26
CA ARG A 75 2.24 13.98 16.99
C ARG A 75 2.47 15.45 17.29
N ASP A 76 2.13 16.32 16.37
CA ASP A 76 2.45 17.73 16.46
C ASP A 76 1.20 18.57 16.17
N ARG A 77 0.81 19.41 17.16
CA ARG A 77 -0.30 20.36 16.98
C ARG A 77 0.02 21.46 15.96
N GLY A 78 1.28 21.54 15.50
CA GLY A 78 1.77 22.40 14.42
C GLY A 78 2.47 21.59 13.34
N ALA A 79 1.81 20.55 12.79
CA ALA A 79 2.40 19.61 11.84
C ALA A 79 3.25 20.32 10.78
N SER A 80 4.53 19.96 10.71
CA SER A 80 5.44 20.52 9.72
C SER A 80 4.97 20.17 8.30
N VAL A 81 5.20 21.05 7.35
CA VAL A 81 4.77 20.89 5.94
C VAL A 81 5.29 19.60 5.30
N ARG A 82 6.49 19.16 5.69
CA ARG A 82 7.17 18.01 5.09
C ARG A 82 6.41 16.68 5.27
N PRO A 83 6.02 16.23 6.48
CA PRO A 83 5.23 14.99 6.63
C PRO A 83 3.85 15.08 5.97
N LEU A 84 3.21 16.26 5.98
CA LEU A 84 1.93 16.46 5.30
C LEU A 84 2.09 16.37 3.78
N ALA A 85 3.13 16.95 3.18
CA ALA A 85 3.41 16.81 1.77
C ALA A 85 3.65 15.36 1.37
N VAL A 86 4.46 14.60 2.14
CA VAL A 86 4.71 13.18 1.90
C VAL A 86 3.42 12.35 1.94
N SER A 87 2.43 12.73 2.75
CA SER A 87 1.15 12.00 2.83
C SER A 87 0.25 12.18 1.61
N VAL A 88 0.38 13.31 0.88
CA VAL A 88 -0.44 13.62 -0.32
C VAL A 88 0.20 13.06 -1.59
N LEU A 89 1.53 12.99 -1.66
CA LEU A 89 2.25 12.53 -2.85
C LEU A 89 1.80 11.16 -3.39
N PRO A 90 1.54 10.13 -2.54
CA PRO A 90 1.08 8.83 -3.03
C PRO A 90 -0.24 8.90 -3.81
N ALA A 91 -1.19 9.74 -3.38
CA ALA A 91 -2.47 9.92 -4.05
C ALA A 91 -2.32 10.59 -5.42
N LEU A 92 -1.53 11.67 -5.49
CA LEU A 92 -1.25 12.38 -6.74
C LEU A 92 -0.48 11.49 -7.72
N PHE A 93 0.52 10.76 -7.23
CA PHE A 93 1.28 9.83 -8.05
C PHE A 93 0.41 8.71 -8.59
N ALA A 94 -0.42 8.09 -7.73
CA ALA A 94 -1.37 7.05 -8.13
C ALA A 94 -2.32 7.54 -9.23
N TRP A 95 -2.86 8.74 -9.09
CA TRP A 95 -3.69 9.38 -10.12
C TRP A 95 -2.92 9.56 -11.43
N ALA A 96 -1.69 10.07 -11.36
CA ALA A 96 -0.87 10.30 -12.55
C ALA A 96 -0.55 9.02 -13.34
N THR A 97 -0.53 7.84 -12.69
CA THR A 97 -0.32 6.55 -13.37
C THR A 97 -1.41 6.23 -14.40
N PHE A 98 -2.60 6.84 -14.30
CA PHE A 98 -3.66 6.66 -15.30
C PHE A 98 -3.44 7.44 -16.59
N LEU A 99 -2.48 8.36 -16.60
CA LEU A 99 -2.09 9.13 -17.80
C LEU A 99 -1.09 8.39 -18.70
N ILE A 100 -0.62 7.23 -18.26
CA ILE A 100 0.36 6.41 -18.97
C ILE A 100 -0.20 5.00 -19.26
N PRO A 101 0.35 4.30 -20.27
CA PRO A 101 -0.08 2.94 -20.62
C PRO A 101 -0.06 1.99 -19.42
N SER A 102 -0.81 0.90 -19.54
CA SER A 102 -1.07 -0.04 -18.44
C SER A 102 0.19 -0.65 -17.85
N GLY A 103 1.06 -1.23 -18.68
CA GLY A 103 2.29 -1.89 -18.21
C GLY A 103 3.20 -0.94 -17.43
N PRO A 104 3.63 0.21 -17.99
CA PRO A 104 4.35 1.23 -17.22
C PRO A 104 3.61 1.72 -15.98
N GLY A 105 2.26 1.81 -16.02
CA GLY A 105 1.42 2.18 -14.89
C GLY A 105 1.50 1.19 -13.73
N LEU A 106 1.47 -0.12 -14.01
CA LEU A 106 1.64 -1.17 -13.00
C LEU A 106 3.04 -1.16 -12.38
N LEU A 107 4.08 -0.92 -13.19
CA LEU A 107 5.46 -0.75 -12.68
C LEU A 107 5.58 0.46 -11.79
N ALA A 108 5.00 1.60 -12.19
CA ALA A 108 5.01 2.83 -11.43
C ALA A 108 4.28 2.66 -10.07
N LEU A 109 3.12 2.01 -10.05
CA LEU A 109 2.40 1.67 -8.82
C LEU A 109 3.23 0.76 -7.92
N SER A 110 3.88 -0.27 -8.48
CA SER A 110 4.77 -1.16 -7.72
C SER A 110 5.92 -0.39 -7.06
N ALA A 111 6.56 0.50 -7.82
CA ALA A 111 7.64 1.36 -7.31
C ALA A 111 7.13 2.31 -6.20
N ALA A 112 5.93 2.87 -6.35
CA ALA A 112 5.33 3.74 -5.34
C ALA A 112 5.01 2.98 -4.03
N PHE A 113 4.49 1.75 -4.11
CA PHE A 113 4.28 0.90 -2.92
C PHE A 113 5.59 0.59 -2.21
N LEU A 114 6.65 0.27 -2.94
CA LEU A 114 7.99 0.04 -2.36
C LEU A 114 8.57 1.30 -1.74
N ALA A 115 8.47 2.44 -2.41
CA ALA A 115 8.94 3.72 -1.89
C ALA A 115 8.22 4.12 -0.59
N LEU A 116 6.89 3.94 -0.56
CA LEU A 116 6.10 4.22 0.64
C LEU A 116 6.45 3.24 1.78
N MET A 117 6.67 1.96 1.49
CA MET A 117 7.15 0.99 2.48
C MET A 117 8.50 1.41 3.06
N LEU A 118 9.45 1.84 2.23
CA LEU A 118 10.76 2.31 2.70
C LEU A 118 10.62 3.54 3.61
N TYR A 119 9.71 4.46 3.28
CA TYR A 119 9.39 5.59 4.13
C TYR A 119 8.79 5.14 5.47
N ASP A 120 7.83 4.20 5.46
CA ASP A 120 7.24 3.63 6.67
C ASP A 120 8.30 2.96 7.56
N LEU A 121 9.24 2.21 6.98
CA LEU A 121 10.33 1.59 7.72
C LEU A 121 11.30 2.63 8.32
N TRP A 122 11.52 3.73 7.62
CA TRP A 122 12.30 4.84 8.14
C TRP A 122 11.62 5.51 9.34
N THR A 123 10.28 5.71 9.31
CA THR A 123 9.53 6.23 10.46
C THR A 123 9.57 5.28 11.66
N VAL A 124 9.50 3.95 11.42
CA VAL A 124 9.69 2.93 12.47
C VAL A 124 11.08 3.01 13.10
N ARG A 125 12.14 3.15 12.29
CA ARG A 125 13.53 3.30 12.78
C ARG A 125 13.72 4.55 13.63
N ARG A 126 12.96 5.61 13.36
CA ARG A 126 12.96 6.84 14.15
C ARG A 126 12.14 6.75 15.43
N GLY A 127 11.53 5.61 15.70
CA GLY A 127 10.62 5.45 16.84
C GLY A 127 9.29 6.18 16.66
N GLU A 128 8.99 6.57 15.45
CA GLU A 128 7.81 7.33 15.08
C GLU A 128 6.59 6.42 14.80
N ALA A 129 6.79 5.14 14.53
CA ALA A 129 5.77 4.12 14.40
C ALA A 129 6.17 2.85 15.17
N PRO A 130 5.19 2.02 15.59
CA PRO A 130 5.47 0.77 16.29
C PRO A 130 6.26 -0.23 15.45
N VAL A 131 7.09 -1.07 16.09
CA VAL A 131 7.91 -2.08 15.38
C VAL A 131 7.05 -3.09 14.61
N TRP A 132 5.90 -3.48 15.16
CA TRP A 132 4.97 -4.40 14.49
C TRP A 132 4.43 -3.83 13.16
N TYR A 133 4.24 -2.52 13.08
CA TYR A 133 3.78 -1.84 11.86
C TYR A 133 4.75 -2.06 10.69
N GLY A 134 6.05 -1.94 10.93
CA GLY A 134 7.06 -2.19 9.89
C GLY A 134 7.00 -3.62 9.33
N ARG A 135 6.82 -4.63 10.20
CA ARG A 135 6.69 -6.04 9.79
C ARG A 135 5.43 -6.25 8.96
N LEU A 136 4.30 -5.70 9.40
CA LEU A 136 3.05 -5.76 8.66
C LEU A 136 3.20 -5.12 7.28
N ARG A 137 3.80 -3.95 7.20
CA ARG A 137 4.04 -3.21 5.95
C ARG A 137 4.89 -3.99 4.94
N ILE A 138 5.95 -4.65 5.40
CA ILE A 138 6.79 -5.50 4.53
C ILE A 138 5.93 -6.60 3.93
N GLY A 139 5.22 -7.39 4.74
CA GLY A 139 4.42 -8.51 4.26
C GLY A 139 3.34 -8.08 3.27
N LEU A 140 2.56 -7.05 3.61
CA LEU A 140 1.49 -6.55 2.75
C LEU A 140 2.02 -5.96 1.44
N THR A 141 3.10 -5.17 1.50
CA THR A 141 3.66 -4.55 0.29
C THR A 141 4.23 -5.60 -0.65
N LEU A 142 4.95 -6.60 -0.14
CA LEU A 142 5.47 -7.68 -0.98
C LEU A 142 4.34 -8.46 -1.66
N ALA A 143 3.25 -8.76 -0.95
CA ALA A 143 2.09 -9.43 -1.53
C ALA A 143 1.42 -8.58 -2.63
N VAL A 144 1.24 -7.27 -2.41
CA VAL A 144 0.68 -6.35 -3.40
C VAL A 144 1.59 -6.26 -4.62
N VAL A 145 2.90 -6.04 -4.43
CA VAL A 145 3.85 -5.94 -5.54
C VAL A 145 3.89 -7.25 -6.33
N ALA A 146 3.90 -8.41 -5.67
CA ALA A 146 3.85 -9.70 -6.35
C ALA A 146 2.59 -9.83 -7.24
N ALA A 147 1.43 -9.44 -6.73
CA ALA A 147 0.18 -9.46 -7.52
C ALA A 147 0.25 -8.51 -8.73
N LEU A 148 0.79 -7.30 -8.56
CA LEU A 148 0.99 -6.36 -9.68
C LEU A 148 1.97 -6.90 -10.73
N GLN A 149 3.05 -7.59 -10.30
CA GLN A 149 4.01 -8.19 -11.23
C GLN A 149 3.41 -9.41 -11.96
N VAL A 150 2.58 -10.22 -11.31
CA VAL A 150 1.84 -11.31 -11.97
C VAL A 150 0.90 -10.74 -13.04
N ALA A 151 0.16 -9.70 -12.73
CA ALA A 151 -0.71 -9.03 -13.69
C ALA A 151 0.07 -8.44 -14.87
N LEU A 152 1.22 -7.80 -14.61
CA LEU A 152 2.09 -7.26 -15.64
C LEU A 152 2.63 -8.35 -16.58
N ALA A 153 3.12 -9.46 -16.01
CA ALA A 153 3.67 -10.57 -16.78
C ALA A 153 2.61 -11.25 -17.65
N ALA A 154 1.38 -11.39 -17.14
CA ALA A 154 0.27 -11.98 -17.86
C ALA A 154 -0.36 -11.02 -18.88
N GLY A 155 -0.42 -9.71 -18.57
CA GLY A 155 -0.97 -8.66 -19.44
C GLY A 155 0.01 -8.15 -20.51
N GLY A 156 1.28 -8.53 -20.47
CA GLY A 156 2.31 -8.09 -21.43
C GLY A 156 2.07 -8.46 -22.89
N GLY A 157 1.00 -9.20 -23.17
CA GLY A 157 0.51 -9.48 -24.55
C GLY A 157 -0.75 -8.70 -24.91
N LEU A 158 -1.25 -7.79 -24.05
CA LEU A 158 -2.51 -7.07 -24.22
C LEU A 158 -2.31 -5.60 -24.67
N GLY A 159 -1.07 -5.20 -24.97
CA GLY A 159 -0.69 -3.85 -25.41
C GLY A 159 -0.28 -3.76 -26.85
#